data_44839b0df7cefd24db8130832b6b6791
#
_entry.id   44839b0df7cefd24db8130832b6b6791
#
_cell.length_a   1.000
_cell.length_b   1.000
_cell.length_c   1.000
_cell.angle_alpha   90.00
_cell.angle_beta   90.00
_cell.angle_gamma   90.00
#
_symmetry.space_group_name_H-M   'P 1'
#
loop_
_entity.id
_entity.type
_entity.pdbx_description
1 polymer ?
#
loop_
_entity_poly.entity_id
_entity_poly.type
_entity_poly.pdbx_seq_one_letter_code
_entity_poly.pdbx_strand_id
1 'polypeptide(L)'
;MKKILIVIFLIFSCSSEISPVADPINIVDPTDPVITVEYGLQEFEVEFQGITRSFNIFVPDSYDPFDAVPLLFCLHAWSSSNEIIMTYTGFNDIASEENFIVVYPQGSYFNGTTHWNVGGWTLGSSVDDVAFIDFLIEAISEDYLIDSERIYSTGMSNGGYMSFLLACQLSEKIAAIASVAGSMTPETFDVCQPQRAISILQIHGTNDVLVPYNGGDGTMAINDVIDYWRGHNSCDSSPTVIDIPDIFSLDFSTVQEITYSCDNDNTNTNAMVRHYRVDGGGHDWIGAWGNRDVNASELIWEFFSLYDLNGLID
;
A
#
# COMPACT_ATOMS: atom_id res chain seq x y z
N MET A 1 13.03 -24.08 2.38
CA MET A 1 12.37 -23.19 3.33
C MET A 1 13.41 -22.81 4.37
N LYS A 2 14.00 -21.63 4.25
CA LYS A 2 14.83 -21.04 5.31
C LYS A 2 13.88 -20.13 6.09
N LYS A 3 13.67 -20.50 7.36
CA LYS A 3 12.94 -19.67 8.32
C LYS A 3 13.74 -18.38 8.53
N ILE A 4 13.10 -17.26 8.56
CA ILE A 4 13.63 -16.04 9.16
C ILE A 4 13.93 -16.42 10.61
N LEU A 5 15.19 -16.38 11.01
CA LEU A 5 15.66 -16.91 12.28
C LEU A 5 15.56 -15.79 13.35
N ILE A 6 14.52 -15.85 14.17
CA ILE A 6 14.49 -15.04 15.39
C ILE A 6 15.44 -15.66 16.40
N VAL A 7 16.49 -14.93 16.77
CA VAL A 7 17.48 -15.36 17.77
C VAL A 7 16.95 -15.08 19.16
N ILE A 8 16.63 -16.15 19.90
CA ILE A 8 16.22 -16.07 21.31
C ILE A 8 17.47 -15.99 22.19
N PHE A 9 17.65 -14.87 22.89
CA PHE A 9 18.66 -14.74 23.95
C PHE A 9 18.02 -14.91 25.32
N LEU A 10 18.45 -15.95 26.06
CA LEU A 10 18.12 -16.14 27.48
C LEU A 10 19.16 -15.42 28.35
N ILE A 11 18.74 -14.44 29.14
CA ILE A 11 19.57 -13.85 30.17
C ILE A 11 18.96 -14.16 31.53
N PHE A 12 19.69 -14.93 32.34
CA PHE A 12 19.41 -15.10 33.78
C PHE A 12 20.07 -13.96 34.57
N SER A 13 19.32 -13.31 35.44
CA SER A 13 19.89 -12.58 36.57
C SER A 13 18.99 -12.67 37.80
N CYS A 14 19.62 -13.00 38.94
CA CYS A 14 19.00 -13.20 40.24
C CYS A 14 19.38 -12.02 41.15
N SER A 15 18.46 -11.49 41.94
CA SER A 15 18.49 -11.25 43.41
C SER A 15 17.65 -10.07 43.91
N SER A 16 16.70 -10.40 44.73
CA SER A 16 16.22 -9.94 46.08
C SER A 16 16.23 -8.43 46.42
N GLU A 17 15.10 -7.86 46.88
CA GLU A 17 14.57 -7.65 48.23
C GLU A 17 13.25 -6.86 48.25
N ILE A 18 12.51 -6.97 49.35
CA ILE A 18 11.08 -6.87 49.61
C ILE A 18 10.65 -5.46 50.10
N SER A 19 9.54 -4.88 49.68
CA SER A 19 8.24 -4.62 50.34
C SER A 19 7.55 -3.32 49.87
N PRO A 20 6.26 -3.02 50.13
CA PRO A 20 5.03 -3.78 49.94
C PRO A 20 3.90 -3.02 49.19
N VAL A 21 2.91 -3.81 48.77
CA VAL A 21 1.57 -3.43 48.29
C VAL A 21 1.55 -2.73 46.93
N ALA A 22 1.49 -3.57 45.92
CA ALA A 22 1.19 -3.22 44.54
C ALA A 22 -0.15 -3.85 44.14
N ASP A 23 -0.80 -3.15 43.24
CA ASP A 23 -1.92 -3.65 42.45
C ASP A 23 -1.63 -5.04 41.84
N PRO A 24 -2.63 -5.82 41.42
CA PRO A 24 -2.44 -7.19 40.99
C PRO A 24 -1.44 -7.24 39.81
N ILE A 25 -0.22 -7.69 40.14
CA ILE A 25 0.82 -7.94 39.15
C ILE A 25 0.27 -9.03 38.21
N ASN A 26 0.15 -8.69 36.95
CA ASN A 26 0.02 -9.68 35.90
C ASN A 26 1.28 -10.55 35.97
N ILE A 27 1.18 -11.73 36.58
CA ILE A 27 2.29 -12.68 36.66
C ILE A 27 2.43 -13.28 35.28
N VAL A 28 3.33 -12.72 34.46
CA VAL A 28 3.77 -13.37 33.22
C VAL A 28 4.42 -14.69 33.63
N ASP A 29 3.90 -15.80 33.15
CA ASP A 29 4.45 -17.12 33.39
C ASP A 29 5.89 -17.15 32.82
N PRO A 30 6.93 -17.45 33.62
CA PRO A 30 8.31 -17.47 33.13
C PRO A 30 8.56 -18.55 32.05
N THR A 31 7.55 -19.31 31.66
CA THR A 31 7.55 -20.26 30.54
C THR A 31 6.96 -19.69 29.25
N ASP A 32 6.36 -18.50 29.28
CA ASP A 32 5.89 -17.85 28.06
C ASP A 32 7.09 -17.41 27.22
N PRO A 33 7.05 -17.68 25.90
CA PRO A 33 8.12 -17.26 25.02
C PRO A 33 8.21 -15.72 25.06
N VAL A 34 9.40 -15.20 25.38
CA VAL A 34 9.66 -13.76 25.24
C VAL A 34 9.64 -13.46 23.73
N ILE A 35 8.58 -12.82 23.27
CA ILE A 35 8.51 -12.32 21.90
C ILE A 35 9.43 -11.11 21.85
N THR A 36 10.52 -11.21 21.11
CA THR A 36 11.43 -10.08 20.86
C THR A 36 11.03 -9.46 19.53
N VAL A 37 10.50 -8.25 19.57
CA VAL A 37 10.18 -7.46 18.37
C VAL A 37 11.36 -6.56 18.06
N GLU A 38 11.80 -6.51 16.81
CA GLU A 38 12.71 -5.49 16.32
C GLU A 38 11.87 -4.33 15.76
N TYR A 39 12.05 -3.13 16.33
CA TYR A 39 11.36 -1.90 15.94
C TYR A 39 12.19 -1.07 14.96
N GLY A 40 11.55 -0.15 14.27
CA GLY A 40 12.18 0.74 13.30
C GLY A 40 12.38 0.08 11.93
N LEU A 41 13.32 0.62 11.17
CA LEU A 41 13.61 0.18 9.80
C LEU A 41 14.54 -1.04 9.81
N GLN A 42 14.14 -2.08 9.10
CA GLN A 42 14.89 -3.32 8.92
C GLN A 42 14.97 -3.67 7.44
N GLU A 43 16.05 -4.32 7.02
CA GLU A 43 16.32 -4.74 5.65
C GLU A 43 16.41 -6.26 5.58
N PHE A 44 15.75 -6.86 4.60
CA PHE A 44 15.70 -8.30 4.43
C PHE A 44 16.01 -8.72 3.00
N GLU A 45 16.58 -9.92 2.88
CA GLU A 45 16.71 -10.65 1.62
C GLU A 45 16.08 -12.03 1.76
N VAL A 46 15.35 -12.46 0.73
CA VAL A 46 14.71 -13.77 0.67
C VAL A 46 14.95 -14.42 -0.68
N GLU A 47 15.06 -15.74 -0.69
CA GLU A 47 15.07 -16.52 -1.94
C GLU A 47 13.62 -16.79 -2.35
N PHE A 48 13.20 -16.23 -3.49
CA PHE A 48 11.88 -16.43 -4.04
C PHE A 48 11.96 -16.86 -5.51
N GLN A 49 11.39 -18.02 -5.84
CA GLN A 49 11.42 -18.61 -7.19
C GLN A 49 12.81 -18.67 -7.83
N GLY A 50 13.86 -18.90 -7.01
CA GLY A 50 15.23 -19.06 -7.47
C GLY A 50 16.00 -17.76 -7.73
N ILE A 51 15.46 -16.63 -7.31
CA ILE A 51 16.14 -15.32 -7.30
C ILE A 51 16.12 -14.72 -5.91
N THR A 52 17.18 -14.01 -5.56
CA THR A 52 17.24 -13.23 -4.32
C THR A 52 16.40 -11.95 -4.51
N ARG A 53 15.44 -11.73 -3.63
CA ARG A 53 14.62 -10.52 -3.55
C ARG A 53 14.87 -9.82 -2.23
N SER A 54 14.83 -8.51 -2.23
CA SER A 54 15.00 -7.71 -1.02
C SER A 54 13.75 -6.87 -0.72
N PHE A 55 13.60 -6.49 0.54
CA PHE A 55 12.57 -5.57 0.99
C PHE A 55 12.99 -4.90 2.28
N ASN A 56 12.47 -3.70 2.52
CA ASN A 56 12.57 -3.04 3.81
C ASN A 56 11.23 -3.14 4.52
N ILE A 57 11.26 -3.28 5.83
CA ILE A 57 10.08 -3.21 6.69
C ILE A 57 10.31 -2.15 7.76
N PHE A 58 9.30 -1.36 8.03
CA PHE A 58 9.28 -0.42 9.16
C PHE A 58 8.22 -0.84 10.15
N VAL A 59 8.66 -1.13 11.39
CA VAL A 59 7.80 -1.48 12.53
C VAL A 59 7.80 -0.30 13.49
N PRO A 60 6.66 0.37 13.73
CA PRO A 60 6.62 1.51 14.63
C PRO A 60 6.87 1.10 16.09
N ASP A 61 7.44 1.99 16.88
CA ASP A 61 7.68 1.77 18.32
C ASP A 61 6.38 1.52 19.11
N SER A 62 5.24 1.92 18.55
CA SER A 62 3.89 1.70 19.10
C SER A 62 3.33 0.30 18.84
N TYR A 63 3.98 -0.51 17.99
CA TYR A 63 3.51 -1.86 17.72
C TYR A 63 3.51 -2.74 18.96
N ASP A 64 2.35 -3.35 19.26
CA ASP A 64 2.20 -4.34 20.32
C ASP A 64 2.02 -5.72 19.68
N PRO A 65 2.89 -6.73 19.97
CA PRO A 65 2.74 -8.07 19.39
C PRO A 65 1.49 -8.82 19.85
N PHE A 66 0.67 -8.24 20.72
CA PHE A 66 -0.61 -8.79 21.17
C PHE A 66 -1.82 -8.05 20.58
N ASP A 67 -1.59 -7.00 19.76
CA ASP A 67 -2.64 -6.23 19.07
C ASP A 67 -2.38 -6.20 17.57
N ALA A 68 -3.33 -6.70 16.78
CA ALA A 68 -3.16 -6.81 15.35
C ALA A 68 -3.18 -5.44 14.66
N VAL A 69 -2.20 -5.20 13.79
CA VAL A 69 -2.04 -3.93 13.09
C VAL A 69 -2.18 -4.06 11.58
N PRO A 70 -2.58 -3.00 10.87
CA PRO A 70 -2.60 -2.97 9.41
C PRO A 70 -1.21 -3.15 8.79
N LEU A 71 -1.18 -3.67 7.55
CA LEU A 71 0.02 -3.83 6.73
C LEU A 71 -0.10 -3.03 5.44
N LEU A 72 0.88 -2.16 5.16
CA LEU A 72 0.93 -1.35 3.95
C LEU A 72 2.12 -1.76 3.07
N PHE A 73 1.86 -2.16 1.82
CA PHE A 73 2.88 -2.29 0.78
C PHE A 73 3.01 -0.98 0.01
N CYS A 74 4.21 -0.40 -0.02
CA CYS A 74 4.53 0.81 -0.76
C CYS A 74 5.53 0.51 -1.88
N LEU A 75 5.08 0.59 -3.14
CA LEU A 75 5.75 0.06 -4.32
C LEU A 75 6.41 1.17 -5.14
N HIS A 76 7.71 1.03 -5.42
CA HIS A 76 8.49 2.03 -6.13
C HIS A 76 8.15 2.13 -7.62
N ALA A 77 8.53 3.25 -8.24
CA ALA A 77 8.38 3.51 -9.67
C ALA A 77 9.40 2.71 -10.51
N TRP A 78 9.21 2.66 -11.83
CA TRP A 78 10.20 2.15 -12.79
C TRP A 78 11.55 2.84 -12.60
N SER A 79 12.64 2.07 -12.64
CA SER A 79 14.02 2.56 -12.46
C SER A 79 14.29 3.23 -11.09
N SER A 80 13.49 2.89 -10.08
CA SER A 80 13.61 3.40 -8.72
C SER A 80 13.96 2.28 -7.74
N SER A 81 13.95 2.56 -6.44
CA SER A 81 14.21 1.60 -5.40
C SER A 81 13.27 1.76 -4.21
N ASN A 82 13.27 0.74 -3.35
CA ASN A 82 12.56 0.73 -2.09
C ASN A 82 12.98 1.90 -1.16
N GLU A 83 14.29 2.25 -1.10
CA GLU A 83 14.76 3.38 -0.29
C GLU A 83 14.29 4.72 -0.86
N ILE A 84 14.23 4.85 -2.19
CA ILE A 84 13.78 6.09 -2.83
C ILE A 84 12.30 6.33 -2.53
N ILE A 85 11.43 5.32 -2.74
CA ILE A 85 9.99 5.48 -2.47
C ILE A 85 9.75 5.73 -0.98
N MET A 86 10.43 5.03 -0.08
CA MET A 86 10.36 5.24 1.36
C MET A 86 10.68 6.68 1.73
N THR A 87 11.75 7.23 1.15
CA THR A 87 12.25 8.57 1.50
C THR A 87 11.25 9.67 1.14
N TYR A 88 10.61 9.60 -0.04
CA TYR A 88 9.75 10.71 -0.44
C TYR A 88 8.28 10.52 -0.06
N THR A 89 7.85 9.29 0.22
CA THR A 89 6.47 9.08 0.70
C THR A 89 6.32 9.38 2.18
N GLY A 90 7.37 9.19 2.98
CA GLY A 90 7.35 9.47 4.42
C GLY A 90 6.38 8.60 5.22
N PHE A 91 5.97 7.43 4.71
CA PHE A 91 5.02 6.57 5.42
C PHE A 91 5.52 6.07 6.77
N ASN A 92 6.84 6.05 7.03
CA ASN A 92 7.36 5.67 8.34
C ASN A 92 6.89 6.62 9.44
N ASP A 93 6.80 7.92 9.15
CA ASP A 93 6.32 8.91 10.11
C ASP A 93 4.82 8.71 10.38
N ILE A 94 4.02 8.52 9.32
CA ILE A 94 2.59 8.22 9.42
C ILE A 94 2.36 6.90 10.18
N ALA A 95 3.17 5.87 9.87
CA ALA A 95 3.09 4.57 10.55
C ALA A 95 3.39 4.67 12.06
N SER A 96 4.31 5.57 12.43
CA SER A 96 4.61 5.84 13.85
C SER A 96 3.46 6.53 14.58
N GLU A 97 2.69 7.36 13.89
CA GLU A 97 1.54 8.08 14.45
C GLU A 97 0.28 7.20 14.48
N GLU A 98 0.07 6.37 13.45
CA GLU A 98 -1.17 5.65 13.20
C GLU A 98 -1.08 4.14 13.47
N ASN A 99 0.07 3.64 13.93
CA ASN A 99 0.32 2.25 14.35
C ASN A 99 0.02 1.20 13.28
N PHE A 100 0.74 1.23 12.16
CA PHE A 100 0.72 0.20 11.12
C PHE A 100 2.14 -0.15 10.66
N ILE A 101 2.32 -1.33 10.08
CA ILE A 101 3.61 -1.77 9.53
C ILE A 101 3.68 -1.41 8.05
N VAL A 102 4.83 -0.87 7.60
CA VAL A 102 5.07 -0.55 6.18
C VAL A 102 6.12 -1.47 5.62
N VAL A 103 5.86 -2.00 4.43
CA VAL A 103 6.78 -2.82 3.65
C VAL A 103 7.11 -2.12 2.34
N TYR A 104 8.38 -2.02 2.05
CA TYR A 104 8.92 -1.46 0.80
C TYR A 104 9.68 -2.57 0.05
N PRO A 105 8.99 -3.38 -0.77
CA PRO A 105 9.66 -4.42 -1.54
C PRO A 105 10.48 -3.81 -2.67
N GLN A 106 11.56 -4.50 -3.06
CA GLN A 106 12.38 -4.14 -4.22
C GLN A 106 11.93 -4.96 -5.44
N GLY A 107 11.56 -4.25 -6.50
CA GLY A 107 11.27 -4.84 -7.81
C GLY A 107 12.52 -5.43 -8.46
N SER A 108 12.31 -6.47 -9.26
CA SER A 108 13.41 -7.16 -9.96
C SER A 108 13.98 -6.35 -11.12
N TYR A 109 15.11 -6.79 -11.65
CA TYR A 109 15.69 -6.20 -12.86
C TYR A 109 15.07 -6.78 -14.13
N PHE A 110 14.70 -5.89 -15.05
CA PHE A 110 14.30 -6.20 -16.40
C PHE A 110 15.00 -5.25 -17.37
N ASN A 111 15.75 -5.80 -18.33
CA ASN A 111 16.58 -5.01 -19.25
C ASN A 111 17.51 -3.99 -18.56
N GLY A 112 18.06 -4.34 -17.41
CA GLY A 112 18.99 -3.50 -16.63
C GLY A 112 18.30 -2.44 -15.75
N THR A 113 16.98 -2.46 -15.63
CA THR A 113 16.18 -1.49 -14.89
C THR A 113 15.28 -2.20 -13.87
N THR A 114 15.16 -1.67 -12.68
CA THR A 114 14.24 -2.17 -11.66
C THR A 114 12.79 -1.93 -12.06
N HIS A 115 11.91 -2.91 -11.82
CA HIS A 115 10.53 -2.86 -12.26
C HIS A 115 9.61 -3.79 -11.46
N TRP A 116 8.32 -3.59 -11.64
CA TRP A 116 7.23 -4.53 -11.37
C TRP A 116 6.70 -5.06 -12.68
N ASN A 117 6.49 -6.38 -12.76
CA ASN A 117 5.94 -7.02 -13.95
C ASN A 117 4.41 -6.88 -13.96
N VAL A 118 3.92 -5.94 -14.75
CA VAL A 118 2.51 -5.57 -14.83
C VAL A 118 1.88 -5.87 -16.21
N GLY A 119 2.54 -6.71 -17.03
CA GLY A 119 2.15 -6.89 -18.43
C GLY A 119 2.50 -5.67 -19.28
N GLY A 120 1.81 -5.49 -20.41
CA GLY A 120 1.99 -4.33 -21.30
C GLY A 120 3.45 -4.08 -21.67
N TRP A 121 3.97 -2.93 -21.33
CA TRP A 121 5.36 -2.52 -21.63
C TRP A 121 6.42 -3.29 -20.81
N THR A 122 6.01 -4.15 -19.85
CA THR A 122 6.88 -5.10 -19.14
C THR A 122 6.83 -6.52 -19.74
N LEU A 123 6.14 -6.71 -20.86
CA LEU A 123 6.08 -7.99 -21.55
C LEU A 123 7.48 -8.53 -21.86
N GLY A 124 7.71 -9.80 -21.50
CA GLY A 124 9.03 -10.44 -21.57
C GLY A 124 9.77 -10.50 -20.24
N SER A 125 9.32 -9.82 -19.21
CA SER A 125 9.72 -10.10 -17.84
C SER A 125 9.18 -11.48 -17.43
N SER A 126 10.04 -12.26 -16.74
CA SER A 126 9.70 -13.63 -16.30
C SER A 126 9.41 -13.72 -14.80
N VAL A 127 9.45 -12.59 -14.09
CA VAL A 127 9.20 -12.59 -12.64
C VAL A 127 7.71 -12.57 -12.35
N ASP A 128 7.31 -13.23 -11.28
CA ASP A 128 5.95 -13.22 -10.76
C ASP A 128 5.90 -12.34 -9.50
N ASP A 129 5.70 -11.04 -9.73
CA ASP A 129 5.68 -10.07 -8.63
C ASP A 129 4.39 -10.15 -7.80
N VAL A 130 3.28 -10.62 -8.36
CA VAL A 130 2.05 -10.88 -7.60
C VAL A 130 2.27 -11.99 -6.58
N ALA A 131 2.85 -13.11 -7.03
CA ALA A 131 3.19 -14.20 -6.11
C ALA A 131 4.27 -13.79 -5.09
N PHE A 132 5.17 -12.86 -5.44
CA PHE A 132 6.14 -12.33 -4.48
C PHE A 132 5.48 -11.49 -3.38
N ILE A 133 4.53 -10.61 -3.71
CA ILE A 133 3.79 -9.85 -2.70
C ILE A 133 2.93 -10.79 -1.85
N ASP A 134 2.28 -11.78 -2.46
CA ASP A 134 1.52 -12.80 -1.73
C ASP A 134 2.39 -13.57 -0.73
N PHE A 135 3.59 -13.97 -1.15
CA PHE A 135 4.59 -14.60 -0.28
C PHE A 135 5.00 -13.67 0.88
N LEU A 136 5.20 -12.37 0.63
CA LEU A 136 5.57 -11.42 1.68
C LEU A 136 4.44 -11.22 2.70
N ILE A 137 3.17 -11.20 2.26
CA ILE A 137 2.01 -11.15 3.17
C ILE A 137 2.07 -12.32 4.18
N GLU A 138 2.24 -13.54 3.67
CA GLU A 138 2.32 -14.73 4.51
C GLU A 138 3.54 -14.71 5.44
N ALA A 139 4.73 -14.41 4.88
CA ALA A 139 5.98 -14.42 5.64
C ALA A 139 6.01 -13.37 6.77
N ILE A 140 5.48 -12.17 6.51
CA ILE A 140 5.41 -11.10 7.50
C ILE A 140 4.37 -11.44 8.57
N SER A 141 3.24 -12.03 8.18
CA SER A 141 2.20 -12.46 9.12
C SER A 141 2.63 -13.65 10.01
N GLU A 142 3.69 -14.38 9.65
CA GLU A 142 4.30 -15.38 10.55
C GLU A 142 5.13 -14.73 11.68
N ASP A 143 5.72 -13.55 11.42
CA ASP A 143 6.62 -12.87 12.34
C ASP A 143 5.95 -11.73 13.14
N TYR A 144 4.91 -11.12 12.57
CA TYR A 144 4.15 -10.00 13.16
C TYR A 144 2.66 -10.30 13.19
N LEU A 145 1.98 -9.84 14.24
CA LEU A 145 0.52 -9.96 14.33
C LEU A 145 -0.14 -8.90 13.44
N ILE A 146 -0.39 -9.31 12.20
CA ILE A 146 -1.04 -8.49 11.18
C ILE A 146 -2.55 -8.68 11.21
N ASP A 147 -3.30 -7.60 11.09
CA ASP A 147 -4.72 -7.64 10.80
C ASP A 147 -4.93 -8.04 9.35
N SER A 148 -5.29 -9.30 9.13
CA SER A 148 -5.46 -9.87 7.79
C SER A 148 -6.59 -9.23 6.98
N GLU A 149 -7.49 -8.48 7.62
CA GLU A 149 -8.56 -7.74 6.94
C GLU A 149 -8.11 -6.34 6.52
N ARG A 150 -6.95 -5.85 7.02
CA ARG A 150 -6.43 -4.50 6.74
C ARG A 150 -5.05 -4.54 6.10
N ILE A 151 -4.94 -5.15 4.92
CA ILE A 151 -3.72 -5.17 4.11
C ILE A 151 -3.94 -4.29 2.88
N TYR A 152 -3.02 -3.36 2.64
CA TYR A 152 -3.15 -2.34 1.62
C TYR A 152 -1.96 -2.30 0.67
N SER A 153 -2.18 -1.77 -0.53
CA SER A 153 -1.11 -1.53 -1.49
C SER A 153 -1.18 -0.13 -2.08
N THR A 154 -0.06 0.55 -2.09
CA THR A 154 0.11 1.80 -2.82
C THR A 154 1.41 1.81 -3.59
N GLY A 155 1.51 2.69 -4.56
CA GLY A 155 2.76 2.88 -5.29
C GLY A 155 2.68 3.99 -6.33
N MET A 156 3.86 4.38 -6.80
CA MET A 156 3.99 5.40 -7.82
C MET A 156 4.23 4.79 -9.20
N SER A 157 3.62 5.33 -10.25
CA SER A 157 3.92 4.96 -11.64
C SER A 157 3.82 3.44 -11.82
N ASN A 158 4.89 2.73 -12.18
CA ASN A 158 4.94 1.28 -12.27
C ASN A 158 4.45 0.58 -10.97
N GLY A 159 4.75 1.13 -9.77
CA GLY A 159 4.20 0.65 -8.52
C GLY A 159 2.69 0.86 -8.38
N GLY A 160 2.15 1.94 -8.96
CA GLY A 160 0.70 2.19 -9.05
C GLY A 160 0.00 1.19 -9.99
N TYR A 161 0.63 0.84 -11.13
CA TYR A 161 0.15 -0.25 -12.00
C TYR A 161 0.15 -1.59 -11.26
N MET A 162 1.21 -1.85 -10.47
CA MET A 162 1.29 -3.07 -9.67
C MET A 162 0.20 -3.12 -8.61
N SER A 163 -0.12 -2.00 -7.95
CA SER A 163 -1.23 -1.94 -6.99
C SER A 163 -2.57 -2.29 -7.64
N PHE A 164 -2.84 -1.83 -8.86
CA PHE A 164 -4.03 -2.27 -9.61
C PHE A 164 -3.99 -3.76 -9.95
N LEU A 165 -2.83 -4.29 -10.35
CA LEU A 165 -2.68 -5.72 -10.64
C LEU A 165 -2.94 -6.57 -9.39
N LEU A 166 -2.46 -6.13 -8.21
CA LEU A 166 -2.75 -6.77 -6.93
C LEU A 166 -4.24 -6.72 -6.60
N ALA A 167 -4.91 -5.59 -6.82
CA ALA A 167 -6.36 -5.50 -6.67
C ALA A 167 -7.11 -6.49 -7.56
N CYS A 168 -6.64 -6.72 -8.80
CA CYS A 168 -7.24 -7.70 -9.71
C CYS A 168 -7.02 -9.15 -9.28
N GLN A 169 -5.84 -9.50 -8.73
CA GLN A 169 -5.40 -10.89 -8.53
C GLN A 169 -5.38 -11.33 -7.06
N LEU A 170 -5.23 -10.40 -6.11
CA LEU A 170 -5.20 -10.66 -4.66
C LEU A 170 -6.36 -9.96 -3.94
N SER A 171 -7.50 -9.83 -4.60
CA SER A 171 -8.69 -9.16 -4.06
C SER A 171 -9.20 -9.75 -2.74
N GLU A 172 -8.90 -11.02 -2.43
CA GLU A 172 -9.28 -11.67 -1.19
C GLU A 172 -8.31 -11.37 -0.02
N LYS A 173 -7.18 -10.69 -0.29
CA LYS A 173 -6.17 -10.32 0.71
C LYS A 173 -5.96 -8.81 0.81
N ILE A 174 -6.04 -8.08 -0.30
CA ILE A 174 -5.82 -6.63 -0.35
C ILE A 174 -7.14 -5.90 -0.13
N ALA A 175 -7.27 -5.18 0.97
CA ALA A 175 -8.49 -4.48 1.36
C ALA A 175 -8.79 -3.26 0.48
N ALA A 176 -7.77 -2.44 0.22
CA ALA A 176 -7.86 -1.27 -0.64
C ALA A 176 -6.52 -0.99 -1.33
N ILE A 177 -6.58 -0.26 -2.44
CA ILE A 177 -5.35 0.20 -3.13
C ILE A 177 -5.38 1.71 -3.40
N ALA A 178 -4.17 2.28 -3.49
CA ALA A 178 -3.99 3.64 -3.98
C ALA A 178 -2.91 3.68 -5.07
N SER A 179 -3.23 4.28 -6.21
CA SER A 179 -2.28 4.44 -7.32
C SER A 179 -1.95 5.92 -7.52
N VAL A 180 -0.66 6.28 -7.44
CA VAL A 180 -0.18 7.63 -7.69
C VAL A 180 0.56 7.68 -9.01
N ALA A 181 0.10 8.52 -9.95
CA ALA A 181 0.65 8.65 -11.30
C ALA A 181 0.81 7.29 -12.03
N GLY A 182 0.00 6.29 -11.66
CA GLY A 182 -0.10 4.97 -12.28
C GLY A 182 -1.44 4.80 -13.00
N SER A 183 -1.59 3.70 -13.72
CA SER A 183 -2.80 3.31 -14.44
C SER A 183 -2.90 1.78 -14.49
N MET A 184 -3.71 1.23 -15.39
CA MET A 184 -3.70 -0.19 -15.77
C MET A 184 -3.10 -0.36 -17.16
N THR A 185 -2.39 -1.47 -17.39
CA THR A 185 -2.06 -1.86 -18.76
C THR A 185 -3.31 -2.44 -19.44
N PRO A 186 -3.44 -2.39 -20.78
CA PRO A 186 -4.55 -3.04 -21.47
C PRO A 186 -4.67 -4.53 -21.12
N GLU A 187 -3.55 -5.23 -20.98
CA GLU A 187 -3.54 -6.66 -20.63
C GLU A 187 -4.09 -6.91 -19.23
N THR A 188 -3.71 -6.08 -18.23
CA THR A 188 -4.28 -6.17 -16.87
C THR A 188 -5.76 -5.82 -16.90
N PHE A 189 -6.13 -4.75 -17.62
CA PHE A 189 -7.51 -4.26 -17.71
C PHE A 189 -8.46 -5.31 -18.30
N ASP A 190 -8.06 -5.97 -19.39
CA ASP A 190 -8.88 -6.94 -20.13
C ASP A 190 -9.17 -8.21 -19.32
N VAL A 191 -8.27 -8.60 -18.38
CA VAL A 191 -8.38 -9.84 -17.59
C VAL A 191 -8.71 -9.60 -16.12
N CYS A 192 -8.82 -8.35 -15.70
CA CYS A 192 -9.10 -8.00 -14.31
C CYS A 192 -10.49 -8.47 -13.90
N GLN A 193 -10.56 -9.36 -12.90
CA GLN A 193 -11.81 -9.91 -12.37
C GLN A 193 -11.69 -10.14 -10.86
N PRO A 194 -11.69 -9.08 -10.04
CA PRO A 194 -11.63 -9.22 -8.60
C PRO A 194 -12.82 -10.04 -8.07
N GLN A 195 -12.61 -10.78 -6.99
CA GLN A 195 -13.64 -11.65 -6.41
C GLN A 195 -14.62 -10.86 -5.50
N ARG A 196 -14.27 -9.63 -5.14
CA ARG A 196 -15.09 -8.74 -4.33
C ARG A 196 -14.92 -7.28 -4.78
N ALA A 197 -15.76 -6.40 -4.29
CA ALA A 197 -15.54 -4.96 -4.42
C ALA A 197 -14.30 -4.53 -3.63
N ILE A 198 -13.51 -3.60 -4.17
CA ILE A 198 -12.27 -3.09 -3.57
C ILE A 198 -12.30 -1.57 -3.60
N SER A 199 -12.00 -0.94 -2.48
CA SER A 199 -11.86 0.51 -2.41
C SER A 199 -10.62 0.99 -3.16
N ILE A 200 -10.80 1.93 -4.07
CA ILE A 200 -9.78 2.42 -5.01
C ILE A 200 -9.57 3.92 -4.80
N LEU A 201 -8.32 4.30 -4.60
CA LEU A 201 -7.87 5.68 -4.64
C LEU A 201 -6.93 5.89 -5.83
N GLN A 202 -7.26 6.84 -6.72
CA GLN A 202 -6.39 7.26 -7.83
C GLN A 202 -5.97 8.71 -7.64
N ILE A 203 -4.67 8.99 -7.71
CA ILE A 203 -4.12 10.35 -7.70
C ILE A 203 -3.34 10.56 -8.99
N HIS A 204 -3.73 11.55 -9.84
CA HIS A 204 -3.12 11.70 -11.16
C HIS A 204 -3.12 13.12 -11.68
N GLY A 205 -1.99 13.53 -12.27
CA GLY A 205 -1.82 14.81 -12.95
C GLY A 205 -2.36 14.81 -14.38
N THR A 206 -3.12 15.83 -14.77
CA THR A 206 -3.68 15.90 -16.14
C THR A 206 -2.62 16.22 -17.21
N ASN A 207 -1.45 16.74 -16.81
CA ASN A 207 -0.29 17.01 -17.68
C ASN A 207 0.83 15.96 -17.53
N ASP A 208 0.52 14.79 -16.97
CA ASP A 208 1.47 13.68 -16.90
C ASP A 208 1.85 13.23 -18.32
N VAL A 209 3.15 13.36 -18.65
CA VAL A 209 3.69 12.99 -19.98
C VAL A 209 4.29 11.61 -20.01
N LEU A 210 4.49 10.95 -18.85
CA LEU A 210 5.03 9.60 -18.74
C LEU A 210 3.91 8.56 -18.68
N VAL A 211 2.86 8.84 -17.91
CA VAL A 211 1.62 8.07 -17.86
C VAL A 211 0.47 9.00 -18.25
N PRO A 212 0.19 9.16 -19.54
CA PRO A 212 -0.77 10.16 -20.02
C PRO A 212 -2.16 9.95 -19.43
N TYR A 213 -2.76 11.03 -18.88
CA TYR A 213 -4.08 11.00 -18.27
C TYR A 213 -5.15 10.42 -19.21
N ASN A 214 -5.05 10.73 -20.50
CA ASN A 214 -5.98 10.27 -21.54
C ASN A 214 -5.58 8.92 -22.17
N GLY A 215 -4.64 8.20 -21.52
CA GLY A 215 -4.15 6.91 -22.05
C GLY A 215 -3.14 7.07 -23.18
N GLY A 216 -2.61 5.94 -23.60
CA GLY A 216 -1.61 5.87 -24.67
C GLY A 216 -1.14 4.45 -24.89
N ASP A 217 -0.02 4.26 -25.63
CA ASP A 217 0.53 2.94 -25.87
C ASP A 217 0.91 2.25 -24.56
N GLY A 218 0.24 1.11 -24.26
CA GLY A 218 0.48 0.29 -23.08
C GLY A 218 -0.10 0.87 -21.76
N THR A 219 -0.96 1.90 -21.82
CA THR A 219 -1.62 2.47 -20.65
C THR A 219 -3.09 2.82 -20.94
N MET A 220 -3.99 2.45 -20.04
CA MET A 220 -5.40 2.84 -20.10
C MET A 220 -5.56 4.30 -19.71
N ALA A 221 -6.57 4.97 -20.28
CA ALA A 221 -6.95 6.30 -19.80
C ALA A 221 -7.43 6.24 -18.34
N ILE A 222 -7.09 7.25 -17.54
CA ILE A 222 -7.45 7.27 -16.12
C ILE A 222 -8.97 7.20 -15.92
N ASN A 223 -9.73 7.89 -16.77
CA ASN A 223 -11.18 7.84 -16.71
C ASN A 223 -11.73 6.43 -17.02
N ASP A 224 -11.12 5.68 -17.95
CA ASP A 224 -11.54 4.31 -18.24
C ASP A 224 -11.25 3.38 -17.06
N VAL A 225 -10.11 3.57 -16.36
CA VAL A 225 -9.77 2.84 -15.13
C VAL A 225 -10.78 3.14 -14.03
N ILE A 226 -11.09 4.42 -13.81
CA ILE A 226 -12.11 4.85 -12.83
C ILE A 226 -13.48 4.25 -13.18
N ASP A 227 -13.88 4.30 -14.44
CA ASP A 227 -15.17 3.75 -14.89
C ASP A 227 -15.25 2.23 -14.73
N TYR A 228 -14.13 1.52 -14.97
CA TYR A 228 -14.05 0.08 -14.70
C TYR A 228 -14.32 -0.22 -13.22
N TRP A 229 -13.55 0.39 -12.32
CA TRP A 229 -13.67 0.12 -10.89
C TRP A 229 -15.01 0.59 -10.30
N ARG A 230 -15.51 1.73 -10.78
CA ARG A 230 -16.85 2.20 -10.44
C ARG A 230 -17.93 1.18 -10.86
N GLY A 231 -17.81 0.64 -12.08
CA GLY A 231 -18.72 -0.38 -12.59
C GLY A 231 -18.61 -1.70 -11.82
N HIS A 232 -17.38 -2.17 -11.55
CA HIS A 232 -17.13 -3.39 -10.79
C HIS A 232 -17.68 -3.29 -9.36
N ASN A 233 -17.43 -2.18 -8.68
CA ASN A 233 -17.90 -1.94 -7.31
C ASN A 233 -19.39 -1.53 -7.25
N SER A 234 -20.08 -1.44 -8.38
CA SER A 234 -21.48 -1.01 -8.46
C SER A 234 -21.74 0.37 -7.85
N CYS A 235 -20.81 1.30 -8.02
CA CYS A 235 -20.93 2.65 -7.50
C CYS A 235 -21.91 3.51 -8.31
N ASP A 236 -22.35 4.61 -7.73
CA ASP A 236 -23.17 5.61 -8.38
C ASP A 236 -22.52 6.14 -9.68
N SER A 237 -23.35 6.49 -10.66
CA SER A 237 -22.87 7.06 -11.92
C SER A 237 -22.47 8.53 -11.82
N SER A 238 -22.93 9.22 -10.78
CA SER A 238 -22.68 10.65 -10.56
C SER A 238 -21.79 10.84 -9.34
N PRO A 239 -20.59 11.40 -9.51
CA PRO A 239 -19.69 11.63 -8.38
C PRO A 239 -20.10 12.85 -7.56
N THR A 240 -19.68 12.87 -6.31
CA THR A 240 -19.46 14.11 -5.56
C THR A 240 -18.12 14.70 -5.99
N VAL A 241 -18.10 15.99 -6.31
CA VAL A 241 -16.88 16.71 -6.71
C VAL A 241 -16.64 17.86 -5.73
N ILE A 242 -15.45 17.92 -5.18
CA ILE A 242 -15.01 18.96 -4.25
C ILE A 242 -13.73 19.58 -4.79
N ASP A 243 -13.74 20.90 -5.01
CA ASP A 243 -12.53 21.66 -5.33
C ASP A 243 -11.73 21.84 -4.04
N ILE A 244 -10.49 21.36 -4.05
CA ILE A 244 -9.55 21.55 -2.94
C ILE A 244 -8.99 22.99 -3.03
N PRO A 245 -8.88 23.71 -1.90
CA PRO A 245 -8.32 25.05 -1.91
C PRO A 245 -6.88 25.07 -2.47
N ASP A 246 -6.63 25.91 -3.48
CA ASP A 246 -5.29 26.21 -4.00
C ASP A 246 -4.56 27.10 -2.98
N ILE A 247 -3.76 26.47 -2.13
CA ILE A 247 -2.97 27.16 -1.10
C ILE A 247 -1.55 27.51 -1.57
N PHE A 248 -1.11 26.93 -2.68
CA PHE A 248 0.22 27.17 -3.26
C PHE A 248 0.17 27.38 -4.78
N SER A 249 -0.47 28.44 -5.23
CA SER A 249 -0.71 28.77 -6.66
C SER A 249 0.54 28.89 -7.53
N LEU A 250 1.77 28.84 -6.94
CA LEU A 250 3.03 28.91 -7.70
C LEU A 250 3.43 27.59 -8.33
N ASP A 251 2.77 26.51 -8.04
CA ASP A 251 2.97 25.20 -8.70
C ASP A 251 2.13 25.07 -9.99
N PHE A 252 1.23 26.01 -10.25
CA PHE A 252 0.39 26.11 -11.45
C PHE A 252 -0.55 24.91 -11.63
N SER A 253 -0.97 24.29 -10.54
CA SER A 253 -1.89 23.17 -10.55
C SER A 253 -2.98 23.35 -9.50
N THR A 254 -4.10 22.68 -9.67
CA THR A 254 -5.23 22.66 -8.74
C THR A 254 -5.71 21.23 -8.55
N VAL A 255 -6.38 20.96 -7.44
CA VAL A 255 -6.83 19.60 -7.10
C VAL A 255 -8.34 19.54 -6.99
N GLN A 256 -8.93 18.51 -7.59
CA GLN A 256 -10.33 18.12 -7.35
C GLN A 256 -10.38 16.73 -6.74
N GLU A 257 -11.13 16.59 -5.67
CA GLU A 257 -11.56 15.29 -5.15
C GLU A 257 -12.86 14.87 -5.85
N ILE A 258 -12.85 13.73 -6.50
CA ILE A 258 -13.96 13.15 -7.23
C ILE A 258 -14.29 11.80 -6.59
N THR A 259 -15.42 11.69 -5.91
CA THR A 259 -15.81 10.51 -5.13
C THR A 259 -17.06 9.87 -5.68
N TYR A 260 -16.99 8.57 -5.97
CA TYR A 260 -18.13 7.73 -6.34
C TYR A 260 -18.48 6.83 -5.16
N SER A 261 -19.65 7.04 -4.56
CA SER A 261 -20.19 6.18 -3.50
C SER A 261 -20.63 4.84 -4.08
N CYS A 262 -20.27 3.76 -3.43
CA CYS A 262 -20.65 2.41 -3.84
C CYS A 262 -21.59 1.76 -2.81
N ASP A 263 -22.25 2.59 -2.02
CA ASP A 263 -23.24 2.18 -1.04
C ASP A 263 -24.55 1.84 -1.75
N ASN A 264 -24.74 0.56 -2.06
CA ASN A 264 -25.95 0.04 -2.67
C ASN A 264 -26.65 -0.94 -1.73
N ASP A 265 -27.89 -0.65 -1.36
CA ASP A 265 -28.78 -1.53 -0.57
C ASP A 265 -28.82 -2.99 -1.07
N ASN A 266 -28.35 -3.26 -2.28
CA ASN A 266 -28.43 -4.57 -2.94
C ASN A 266 -27.11 -5.38 -2.88
N THR A 267 -25.96 -4.80 -2.55
CA THR A 267 -24.65 -5.47 -2.63
C THR A 267 -23.94 -5.60 -1.30
N ASN A 268 -24.35 -4.84 -0.29
CA ASN A 268 -23.68 -4.77 1.03
C ASN A 268 -22.16 -4.52 0.95
N THR A 269 -21.71 -3.85 -0.12
CA THR A 269 -20.31 -3.55 -0.37
C THR A 269 -20.10 -2.05 -0.19
N ASN A 270 -19.67 -1.65 0.98
CA ASN A 270 -19.35 -0.25 1.30
C ASN A 270 -17.97 0.14 0.73
N ALA A 271 -17.65 -0.27 -0.50
CA ALA A 271 -16.44 0.14 -1.19
C ALA A 271 -16.58 1.58 -1.72
N MET A 272 -15.48 2.20 -2.14
CA MET A 272 -15.44 3.53 -2.70
C MET A 272 -14.47 3.61 -3.86
N VAL A 273 -14.78 4.45 -4.85
CA VAL A 273 -13.81 4.88 -5.86
C VAL A 273 -13.62 6.38 -5.71
N ARG A 274 -12.40 6.78 -5.35
CA ARG A 274 -12.02 8.19 -5.16
C ARG A 274 -10.87 8.54 -6.10
N HIS A 275 -10.97 9.70 -6.73
CA HIS A 275 -9.96 10.21 -7.63
C HIS A 275 -9.58 11.64 -7.26
N TYR A 276 -8.32 11.87 -6.91
CA TYR A 276 -7.74 13.21 -6.84
C TYR A 276 -7.15 13.56 -8.21
N ARG A 277 -7.89 14.37 -8.96
CA ARG A 277 -7.45 14.91 -10.25
C ARG A 277 -6.64 16.17 -10.02
N VAL A 278 -5.37 16.14 -10.41
CA VAL A 278 -4.47 17.29 -10.29
C VAL A 278 -4.41 17.99 -11.65
N ASP A 279 -5.25 19.02 -11.83
CA ASP A 279 -5.30 19.80 -13.06
C ASP A 279 -4.01 20.61 -13.20
N GLY A 280 -3.29 20.41 -14.31
CA GLY A 280 -1.95 20.99 -14.55
C GLY A 280 -0.80 20.17 -13.93
N GLY A 281 -1.08 19.21 -13.04
CA GLY A 281 -0.06 18.37 -12.41
C GLY A 281 0.64 17.43 -13.37
N GLY A 282 1.90 17.09 -13.09
CA GLY A 282 2.76 16.19 -13.84
C GLY A 282 2.79 14.77 -13.29
N HIS A 283 3.94 14.09 -13.52
CA HIS A 283 4.22 12.74 -13.03
C HIS A 283 4.81 12.82 -11.62
N ASP A 284 3.97 13.12 -10.63
CA ASP A 284 4.41 13.54 -9.32
C ASP A 284 3.79 12.69 -8.20
N TRP A 285 4.51 12.57 -7.07
CA TRP A 285 3.95 12.22 -5.77
C TRP A 285 3.63 13.54 -5.06
N ILE A 286 2.38 13.98 -5.17
CA ILE A 286 1.96 15.28 -4.67
C ILE A 286 2.19 15.41 -3.16
N GLY A 287 2.63 16.62 -2.73
CA GLY A 287 3.09 16.85 -1.37
C GLY A 287 4.60 16.69 -1.21
N ALA A 288 5.21 15.65 -1.83
CA ALA A 288 6.66 15.52 -1.88
C ALA A 288 7.28 16.43 -2.97
N TRP A 289 6.66 16.45 -4.15
CA TRP A 289 6.95 17.42 -5.23
C TRP A 289 5.71 17.60 -6.11
N GLY A 290 5.76 18.54 -7.06
CA GLY A 290 4.62 18.93 -7.88
C GLY A 290 3.61 19.77 -7.10
N ASN A 291 2.34 19.38 -7.13
CA ASN A 291 1.29 20.06 -6.38
C ASN A 291 1.54 20.00 -4.87
N ARG A 292 1.24 21.09 -4.17
CA ARG A 292 1.46 21.25 -2.72
C ARG A 292 0.20 21.61 -1.95
N ASP A 293 -0.97 21.49 -2.56
CA ASP A 293 -2.23 21.77 -1.89
C ASP A 293 -2.64 20.62 -0.97
N VAL A 294 -2.15 19.40 -1.28
CA VAL A 294 -2.42 18.17 -0.53
C VAL A 294 -1.18 17.29 -0.47
N ASN A 295 -1.17 16.35 0.47
CA ASN A 295 -0.12 15.35 0.64
C ASN A 295 -0.67 13.97 0.29
N ALA A 296 -0.13 13.34 -0.76
CA ALA A 296 -0.59 12.04 -1.22
C ALA A 296 -0.52 10.96 -0.13
N SER A 297 0.54 10.93 0.67
CA SER A 297 0.72 9.90 1.69
C SER A 297 -0.31 10.00 2.81
N GLU A 298 -0.63 11.23 3.25
CA GLU A 298 -1.67 11.49 4.24
C GLU A 298 -3.06 11.12 3.69
N LEU A 299 -3.39 11.53 2.44
CA LEU A 299 -4.65 11.17 1.79
C LEU A 299 -4.82 9.66 1.61
N ILE A 300 -3.72 8.96 1.28
CA ILE A 300 -3.71 7.51 1.11
C ILE A 300 -3.99 6.81 2.43
N TRP A 301 -3.32 7.23 3.51
CA TRP A 301 -3.56 6.60 4.81
C TRP A 301 -4.96 6.94 5.35
N GLU A 302 -5.40 8.20 5.26
CA GLU A 302 -6.77 8.59 5.59
C GLU A 302 -7.80 7.71 4.84
N PHE A 303 -7.57 7.46 3.56
CA PHE A 303 -8.43 6.59 2.77
C PHE A 303 -8.36 5.14 3.25
N PHE A 304 -7.17 4.57 3.44
CA PHE A 304 -7.00 3.17 3.82
C PHE A 304 -7.59 2.86 5.20
N SER A 305 -7.41 3.75 6.16
CA SER A 305 -7.89 3.56 7.53
C SER A 305 -9.41 3.41 7.64
N LEU A 306 -10.14 3.76 6.59
CA LEU A 306 -11.61 3.65 6.52
C LEU A 306 -12.09 2.27 6.05
N TYR A 307 -11.23 1.41 5.50
CA TYR A 307 -11.66 0.20 4.81
C TYR A 307 -10.92 -1.05 5.30
N ASP A 308 -11.66 -2.15 5.35
CA ASP A 308 -11.15 -3.50 5.48
C ASP A 308 -11.60 -4.39 4.30
N LEU A 309 -11.38 -5.69 4.37
CA LEU A 309 -11.84 -6.65 3.36
C LEU A 309 -13.36 -6.68 3.20
N ASN A 310 -14.13 -6.21 4.19
CA ASN A 310 -15.58 -6.18 4.17
C ASN A 310 -16.15 -4.84 3.67
N GLY A 311 -15.31 -3.84 3.46
CA GLY A 311 -15.66 -2.50 3.00
C GLY A 311 -15.40 -1.41 4.05
N LEU A 312 -16.29 -0.43 4.17
CA LEU A 312 -16.16 0.67 5.14
C LEU A 312 -16.24 0.11 6.58
N ILE A 313 -15.25 0.43 7.39
CA ILE A 313 -15.19 0.05 8.81
C ILE A 313 -16.24 0.87 9.59
N ASP A 314 -17.05 0.21 10.43
CA ASP A 314 -18.10 0.82 11.26
C ASP A 314 -17.54 1.64 12.44
#